data_9d5a232e97eac74afe263bdc8b7de871
#
_entry.id   9d5a232e97eac74afe263bdc8b7de871
#
_cell.length_a   1.000
_cell.length_b   1.000
_cell.length_c   1.000
_cell.angle_alpha   90.00
_cell.angle_beta   90.00
_cell.angle_gamma   90.00
#
_symmetry.space_group_name_H-M   'P 1'
#
loop_
_entity.id
_entity.type
_entity.pdbx_description
1 polymer ?
#
loop_
_entity_poly.entity_id
_entity_poly.type
_entity_poly.pdbx_seq_one_letter_code
_entity_poly.pdbx_strand_id
1 'polypeptide(L)' 'MADKELTVTQVRSAIGSKPKQRGTLRALGLGRIGRSNTLPDRPEIRGMIAKVPHLVTVEEPS' A
#
# COMPACT_ATOMS: atom_id res chain seq x y z
N MET A 1 -16.26 -17.15 5.14
CA MET A 1 -16.46 -15.73 4.92
C MET A 1 -15.35 -15.17 4.08
N ALA A 2 -15.72 -14.54 3.01
CA ALA A 2 -14.73 -13.91 2.18
C ALA A 2 -14.23 -12.65 2.87
N ASP A 3 -12.93 -12.57 3.08
CA ASP A 3 -12.34 -11.35 3.56
C ASP A 3 -12.41 -10.30 2.44
N LYS A 4 -12.67 -9.07 2.83
CA LYS A 4 -12.59 -7.99 1.88
C LYS A 4 -11.14 -7.79 1.47
N GLU A 5 -10.95 -7.41 0.23
CA GLU A 5 -9.63 -7.16 -0.29
C GLU A 5 -9.50 -5.70 -0.67
N LEU A 6 -8.29 -5.19 -0.57
CA LEU A 6 -7.96 -3.83 -0.96
C LEU A 6 -6.93 -3.89 -2.07
N THR A 7 -7.10 -3.08 -3.09
CA THR A 7 -6.09 -2.91 -4.11
C THR A 7 -5.33 -1.62 -3.84
N VAL A 8 -4.04 -1.75 -3.60
CA VAL A 8 -3.17 -0.63 -3.29
C VAL A 8 -2.27 -0.38 -4.48
N THR A 9 -2.24 0.85 -4.96
CA THR A 9 -1.42 1.22 -6.11
C THR A 9 -0.46 2.34 -5.69
N GLN A 10 0.81 2.15 -5.99
CA GLN A 10 1.80 3.19 -5.73
C GLN A 10 1.70 4.26 -6.80
N VAL A 11 1.43 5.49 -6.39
CA VAL A 11 1.25 6.61 -7.31
C VAL A 11 2.41 7.58 -7.31
N ARG A 12 3.31 7.46 -6.34
CA ARG A 12 4.50 8.32 -6.25
C ARG A 12 5.73 7.48 -5.97
N SER A 13 6.88 7.97 -6.44
CA SER A 13 8.15 7.30 -6.20
C SER A 13 8.53 7.35 -4.72
N ALA A 14 9.18 6.28 -4.26
CA ALA A 14 9.73 6.24 -2.91
C ALA A 14 11.08 6.96 -2.82
N ILE A 15 11.58 7.49 -3.92
CA ILE A 15 12.84 8.25 -3.93
C ILE A 15 12.63 9.51 -3.07
N GLY A 16 13.52 9.70 -2.11
CA GLY A 16 13.38 10.81 -1.17
C GLY A 16 12.53 10.51 0.04
N SER A 17 11.87 9.35 0.06
CA SER A 17 11.10 8.93 1.23
C SER A 17 12.02 8.40 2.32
N LYS A 18 11.52 8.42 3.56
CA LYS A 18 12.27 7.86 4.68
C LYS A 18 12.41 6.35 4.52
N PRO A 19 13.51 5.76 5.04
CA PRO A 19 13.72 4.32 4.93
C PRO A 19 12.55 3.48 5.44
N LYS A 20 11.89 3.93 6.51
CA LYS A 20 10.73 3.23 7.05
C LYS A 20 9.58 3.16 6.05
N GLN A 21 9.39 4.23 5.28
CA GLN A 21 8.34 4.27 4.26
C GLN A 21 8.64 3.31 3.12
N ARG A 22 9.91 3.22 2.72
CA ARG A 22 10.32 2.24 1.71
C ARG A 22 10.08 0.82 2.19
N GLY A 23 10.39 0.54 3.45
CA GLY A 23 10.13 -0.76 4.05
C GLY A 23 8.64 -1.08 4.06
N THR A 24 7.80 -0.09 4.34
CA THR A 24 6.35 -0.27 4.33
C THR A 24 5.86 -0.58 2.92
N LEU A 25 6.34 0.14 1.91
CA LEU A 25 5.97 -0.14 0.52
C LEU A 25 6.38 -1.54 0.11
N ARG A 26 7.57 -1.97 0.52
CA ARG A 26 8.05 -3.31 0.21
C ARG A 26 7.17 -4.37 0.88
N ALA A 27 6.77 -4.14 2.12
CA ALA A 27 5.88 -5.05 2.84
C ALA A 27 4.52 -5.14 2.17
N LEU A 28 4.07 -4.06 1.53
CA LEU A 28 2.83 -4.05 0.77
C LEU A 28 2.96 -4.70 -0.61
N GLY A 29 4.18 -5.09 -0.99
CA GLY A 29 4.43 -5.66 -2.30
C GLY A 29 4.59 -4.62 -3.39
N LEU A 30 4.83 -3.39 -3.02
CA LEU A 30 5.01 -2.28 -3.95
C LEU A 30 6.49 -1.92 -4.02
N GLY A 31 6.82 -0.92 -4.78
CA GLY A 31 8.21 -0.48 -4.91
C GLY A 31 8.43 0.40 -6.12
N ARG A 32 7.46 0.45 -7.02
CA ARG A 32 7.52 1.25 -8.24
C ARG A 32 6.22 1.99 -8.44
N ILE A 33 6.30 3.14 -9.07
CA ILE A 33 5.12 3.89 -9.48
C ILE A 33 4.31 3.01 -10.46
N GLY A 34 3.02 2.96 -10.24
CA GLY A 34 2.12 2.19 -11.09
C GLY A 34 1.97 0.73 -10.69
N ARG A 35 2.79 0.27 -9.75
CA ARG A 35 2.64 -1.10 -9.27
C ARG A 35 1.46 -1.18 -8.31
N SER A 36 0.65 -2.19 -8.48
CA SER A 36 -0.49 -2.43 -7.61
C SER A 36 -0.41 -3.83 -7.01
N ASN A 37 -1.06 -3.99 -5.88
CA ASN A 37 -1.14 -5.28 -5.22
C ASN A 37 -2.48 -5.38 -4.49
N THR A 38 -3.03 -6.58 -4.46
CA THR A 38 -4.28 -6.84 -3.76
C THR A 38 -3.94 -7.49 -2.42
N LEU A 39 -4.45 -6.90 -1.36
CA LEU A 39 -4.15 -7.32 0.00
C LEU A 39 -5.45 -7.51 0.78
N PRO A 40 -5.44 -8.38 1.80
CA PRO A 40 -6.61 -8.52 2.64
C PRO A 40 -6.87 -7.24 3.44
N ASP A 41 -8.14 -6.93 3.63
CA ASP A 41 -8.54 -5.76 4.42
C ASP A 41 -8.42 -6.11 5.90
N ARG A 42 -7.28 -5.89 6.47
CA ARG A 42 -6.99 -6.16 7.87
C ARG A 42 -6.42 -4.90 8.53
N PRO A 43 -6.59 -4.77 9.85
CA PRO A 43 -6.07 -3.60 10.57
C PRO A 43 -4.59 -3.36 10.37
N GLU A 44 -3.78 -4.43 10.33
CA GLU A 44 -2.35 -4.33 10.12
C GLU A 44 -2.00 -3.78 8.74
N ILE A 45 -2.77 -4.20 7.71
CA ILE A 45 -2.58 -3.71 6.36
C ILE A 45 -2.97 -2.23 6.28
N ARG A 46 -4.10 -1.87 6.87
CA ARG A 46 -4.53 -0.47 6.91
C ARG A 46 -3.53 0.39 7.68
N GLY A 47 -2.93 -0.15 8.74
CA GLY A 47 -1.88 0.55 9.48
C GLY A 47 -0.66 0.84 8.63
N MET A 48 -0.25 -0.12 7.78
CA MET A 48 0.86 0.08 6.86
C MET A 48 0.53 1.14 5.81
N ILE A 49 -0.67 1.08 5.25
CA ILE A 49 -1.13 2.06 4.28
C ILE A 49 -1.14 3.47 4.88
N ALA A 50 -1.57 3.57 6.13
CA ALA A 50 -1.65 4.85 6.82
C ALA A 50 -0.27 5.50 7.04
N LYS A 51 0.81 4.72 6.95
CA LYS A 51 2.16 5.25 7.06
C LYS A 51 2.62 5.92 5.77
N VAL A 52 2.02 5.57 4.64
CA VAL A 52 2.42 6.08 3.33
C VAL A 52 1.21 6.58 2.52
N PRO A 53 0.31 7.36 3.12
CA PRO A 53 -0.92 7.76 2.43
C PRO A 53 -0.65 8.66 1.23
N HIS A 54 0.48 9.34 1.21
CA HIS A 54 0.86 10.24 0.12
C HIS A 54 1.53 9.52 -1.04
N LEU A 55 1.86 8.25 -0.87
CA LEU A 55 2.58 7.48 -1.88
C LEU A 55 1.69 6.49 -2.61
N VAL A 56 0.54 6.16 -2.04
CA VAL A 56 -0.33 5.12 -2.58
C VAL A 56 -1.78 5.58 -2.61
N THR A 57 -2.57 4.93 -3.48
CA THR A 57 -4.01 5.03 -3.44
C THR A 57 -4.59 3.66 -3.13
N VAL A 58 -5.74 3.65 -2.48
CA VAL A 58 -6.40 2.40 -2.11
C VAL A 58 -7.76 2.34 -2.79
N GLU A 59 -8.03 1.22 -3.43
CA GLU A 59 -9.33 0.96 -4.00
C GLU A 59 -9.96 -0.20 -3.25
N GLU A 60 -11.17 0.02 -2.80
CA GLU A 60 -11.94 -1.04 -2.16
C GLU A 60 -12.90 -1.62 -3.20
N PRO A 61 -12.97 -2.96 -3.29
CA PRO A 61 -13.99 -3.56 -4.14
C PRO A 61 -15.37 -3.22 -3.57
N SER A 62 -16.21 -2.74 -4.40
CA SER A 62 -17.57 -2.38 -3.99
C SER A 62 -18.45 -3.62 -3.79
#